data_229fc6a658d9c5d69942e0c73588a659
#
_entry.id   229fc6a658d9c5d69942e0c73588a659
#
_cell.length_a   1.000
_cell.length_b   1.000
_cell.length_c   1.000
_cell.angle_alpha   90.00
_cell.angle_beta   90.00
_cell.angle_gamma   90.00
#
_symmetry.space_group_name_H-M   'P 1'
#
loop_
_entity.id
_entity.type
_entity.pdbx_description
1 polymer ?
#
loop_
_entity_poly.entity_id
_entity_poly.type
_entity_poly.pdbx_seq_one_letter_code
_entity_poly.pdbx_strand_id
1 'polypeptide(L)'
;MKYYFNILDLFPYFILFTLICFIINNKKRNLFYLVIVVIVFLSIRYGVGYDYYEYKECIQYPGVKQFEPIAQALINFTSSIHYQWFFVITTVITIVPVYIVSKRYSIMPILSFMIYMLVPMFFLDGMSTIRNSIAYPMILLAFMILLRERKKYLSVIPVIISLGFHNSAIIALAILPLAFITFKRRTAFFFWVVSFIISQAHIVTLLENYLDLPYISRAAWYLLNTPDNHSGRTLWIVVNIINLVNFYYWNKLKAQNIEVGKFLMVYNLGCILY
;
A
#
# COMPACT_ATOMS: atom_id res chain seq x y z
N MET A 1 25.07 9.15 -9.23
CA MET A 1 24.63 9.33 -10.61
C MET A 1 23.60 10.45 -10.63
N LYS A 2 23.87 11.60 -11.26
CA LYS A 2 22.88 12.68 -11.39
C LYS A 2 21.90 12.28 -12.48
N TYR A 3 20.66 11.94 -12.11
CA TYR A 3 19.60 11.73 -13.08
C TYR A 3 19.19 13.10 -13.64
N TYR A 4 19.51 13.36 -14.89
CA TYR A 4 18.90 14.48 -15.59
C TYR A 4 17.50 14.06 -16.02
N PHE A 5 16.49 14.70 -15.44
CA PHE A 5 15.11 14.53 -15.87
C PHE A 5 14.96 14.97 -17.32
N ASN A 6 14.57 14.03 -18.20
CA ASN A 6 14.24 14.32 -19.58
C ASN A 6 12.71 14.33 -19.73
N ILE A 7 12.17 15.33 -20.39
CA ILE A 7 10.72 15.43 -20.64
C ILE A 7 10.17 14.20 -21.37
N LEU A 8 11.00 13.52 -22.14
CA LEU A 8 10.67 12.27 -22.82
C LEU A 8 10.38 11.12 -21.85
N ASP A 9 10.90 11.18 -20.62
CA ASP A 9 10.62 10.17 -19.58
C ASP A 9 9.16 10.21 -19.11
N LEU A 10 8.44 11.31 -19.36
CA LEU A 10 7.00 11.44 -19.10
C LEU A 10 6.12 10.82 -20.19
N PHE A 11 6.65 10.55 -21.37
CA PHE A 11 5.86 10.09 -22.52
C PHE A 11 5.08 8.79 -22.23
N PRO A 12 5.64 7.75 -21.60
CA PRO A 12 4.89 6.55 -21.24
C PRO A 12 3.72 6.84 -20.30
N TYR A 13 3.89 7.75 -19.32
CA TYR A 13 2.83 8.16 -18.40
C TYR A 13 1.72 8.94 -19.09
N PHE A 14 2.07 9.76 -20.08
CA PHE A 14 1.10 10.47 -20.91
C PHE A 14 0.25 9.48 -21.72
N ILE A 15 0.86 8.46 -22.32
CA ILE A 15 0.14 7.38 -23.02
C ILE A 15 -0.79 6.66 -22.05
N LEU A 16 -0.30 6.27 -20.89
CA LEU A 16 -1.12 5.62 -19.85
C LEU A 16 -2.33 6.48 -19.48
N PHE A 17 -2.11 7.76 -19.18
CA PHE A 17 -3.17 8.70 -18.83
C PHE A 17 -4.23 8.83 -19.95
N THR A 18 -3.79 8.94 -21.19
CA THR A 18 -4.66 9.03 -22.37
C THR A 18 -5.52 7.78 -22.51
N LEU A 19 -4.92 6.58 -22.38
CA LEU A 19 -5.65 5.31 -22.41
C LEU A 19 -6.66 5.21 -21.27
N ILE A 20 -6.31 5.63 -20.07
CA ILE A 20 -7.20 5.68 -18.91
C ILE A 20 -8.40 6.59 -19.19
N CYS A 21 -8.18 7.81 -19.69
CA CYS A 21 -9.23 8.76 -20.05
C CYS A 21 -10.17 8.18 -21.12
N PHE A 22 -9.60 7.51 -22.14
CA PHE A 22 -10.39 6.86 -23.18
C PHE A 22 -11.29 5.75 -22.62
N ILE A 23 -10.76 4.88 -21.75
CA ILE A 23 -11.52 3.79 -21.12
C ILE A 23 -12.63 4.34 -20.23
N ILE A 24 -12.37 5.40 -19.46
CA ILE A 24 -13.34 6.00 -18.55
C ILE A 24 -14.47 6.71 -19.33
N ASN A 25 -14.14 7.35 -20.44
CA ASN A 25 -15.11 8.06 -21.28
C ASN A 25 -15.99 7.11 -22.10
N ASN A 26 -15.63 5.86 -22.25
CA ASN A 26 -16.43 4.89 -22.99
C ASN A 26 -17.70 4.51 -22.18
N LYS A 27 -18.85 4.44 -22.86
CA LYS A 27 -20.16 4.08 -22.26
C LYS A 27 -20.15 2.71 -21.56
N LYS A 28 -19.29 1.79 -22.01
CA LYS A 28 -19.06 0.47 -21.39
C LYS A 28 -17.92 0.54 -20.36
N ARG A 29 -17.94 1.50 -19.46
CA ARG A 29 -16.97 1.65 -18.37
C ARG A 29 -16.68 0.32 -17.70
N ASN A 30 -15.56 -0.30 -18.00
CA ASN A 30 -15.20 -1.57 -17.44
C ASN A 30 -13.89 -1.45 -16.65
N LEU A 31 -13.99 -1.54 -15.32
CA LEU A 31 -12.85 -1.54 -14.42
C LEU A 31 -11.81 -2.62 -14.82
N PHE A 32 -12.27 -3.74 -15.41
CA PHE A 32 -11.38 -4.83 -15.82
C PHE A 32 -10.38 -4.38 -16.90
N TYR A 33 -10.83 -3.66 -17.93
CA TYR A 33 -9.92 -3.15 -18.96
C TYR A 33 -8.92 -2.14 -18.41
N LEU A 34 -9.36 -1.27 -17.49
CA LEU A 34 -8.48 -0.34 -16.80
C LEU A 34 -7.37 -1.08 -16.05
N VAL A 35 -7.73 -2.12 -15.32
CA VAL A 35 -6.79 -2.96 -14.57
C VAL A 35 -5.78 -3.64 -15.49
N ILE A 36 -6.24 -4.19 -16.63
CA ILE A 36 -5.34 -4.82 -17.61
C ILE A 36 -4.32 -3.82 -18.14
N VAL A 37 -4.77 -2.62 -18.53
CA VAL A 37 -3.86 -1.57 -19.03
C VAL A 37 -2.81 -1.22 -17.99
N VAL A 38 -3.21 -1.08 -16.73
CA VAL A 38 -2.28 -0.78 -15.62
C VAL A 38 -1.31 -1.93 -15.38
N ILE A 39 -1.78 -3.18 -15.38
CA ILE A 39 -0.91 -4.35 -15.22
C ILE A 39 0.12 -4.41 -16.36
N VAL A 40 -0.31 -4.26 -17.61
CA VAL A 40 0.61 -4.26 -18.75
C VAL A 40 1.64 -3.15 -18.62
N PHE A 41 1.19 -1.92 -18.34
CA PHE A 41 2.10 -0.77 -18.19
C PHE A 41 3.16 -1.00 -17.11
N LEU A 42 2.76 -1.45 -15.93
CA LEU A 42 3.69 -1.71 -14.83
C LEU A 42 4.61 -2.91 -15.09
N SER A 43 4.12 -3.91 -15.82
CA SER A 43 4.85 -5.14 -16.11
C SER A 43 5.97 -4.95 -17.12
N ILE A 44 5.82 -4.04 -18.09
CA ILE A 44 6.82 -3.76 -19.12
C ILE A 44 7.89 -2.75 -18.71
N ARG A 45 7.83 -2.25 -17.46
CA ARG A 45 8.80 -1.26 -16.96
C ARG A 45 10.25 -1.74 -17.15
N TYR A 46 11.12 -0.81 -17.51
CA TYR A 46 12.56 -1.04 -17.64
C TYR A 46 13.32 0.10 -16.97
N GLY A 47 14.17 -0.25 -16.00
CA GLY A 47 14.99 0.74 -15.28
C GLY A 47 14.20 1.72 -14.40
N VAL A 48 12.92 1.45 -14.13
CA VAL A 48 12.04 2.32 -13.34
C VAL A 48 11.84 1.76 -11.93
N GLY A 49 12.04 2.61 -10.96
CA GLY A 49 11.92 2.30 -9.54
C GLY A 49 13.28 2.02 -8.87
N TYR A 50 13.35 2.36 -7.60
CA TYR A 50 14.59 2.26 -6.81
C TYR A 50 15.11 0.82 -6.73
N ASP A 51 14.20 -0.13 -6.50
CA ASP A 51 14.55 -1.56 -6.32
C ASP A 51 14.79 -2.30 -7.65
N TYR A 52 14.55 -1.67 -8.82
CA TYR A 52 14.58 -2.38 -10.11
C TYR A 52 15.90 -3.11 -10.37
N TYR A 53 17.01 -2.39 -10.25
CA TYR A 53 18.34 -2.94 -10.53
C TYR A 53 18.78 -3.96 -9.48
N GLU A 54 18.41 -3.74 -8.21
CA GLU A 54 18.68 -4.69 -7.13
C GLU A 54 18.00 -6.05 -7.40
N TYR A 55 16.70 -6.05 -7.73
CA TYR A 55 16.01 -7.29 -8.07
C TYR A 55 16.52 -7.94 -9.33
N LYS A 56 16.84 -7.15 -10.37
CA LYS A 56 17.45 -7.68 -11.58
C LYS A 56 18.75 -8.41 -11.29
N GLU A 57 19.62 -7.83 -10.46
CA GLU A 57 20.88 -8.45 -10.03
C GLU A 57 20.65 -9.72 -9.23
N CYS A 58 19.76 -9.67 -8.22
CA CYS A 58 19.44 -10.84 -7.39
C CYS A 58 18.82 -12.01 -8.18
N ILE A 59 18.10 -11.73 -9.28
CA ILE A 59 17.54 -12.75 -10.15
C ILE A 59 18.63 -13.33 -11.07
N GLN A 60 19.55 -12.51 -11.56
CA GLN A 60 20.67 -12.96 -12.39
C GLN A 60 21.68 -13.76 -11.59
N TYR A 61 21.88 -13.42 -10.32
CA TYR A 61 22.81 -14.06 -9.39
C TYR A 61 22.09 -14.48 -8.09
N PRO A 62 21.35 -15.60 -8.11
CA PRO A 62 20.62 -16.07 -6.94
C PRO A 62 21.57 -16.37 -5.77
N GLY A 63 21.26 -15.82 -4.58
CA GLY A 63 22.06 -16.03 -3.37
C GLY A 63 22.88 -14.82 -2.92
N VAL A 64 22.98 -13.75 -3.72
CA VAL A 64 23.66 -12.50 -3.33
C VAL A 64 22.97 -11.85 -2.12
N LYS A 65 21.64 -11.94 -2.06
CA LYS A 65 20.83 -11.40 -0.96
C LYS A 65 19.72 -12.38 -0.61
N GLN A 66 19.41 -12.48 0.68
CA GLN A 66 18.28 -13.27 1.16
C GLN A 66 17.04 -12.38 1.34
N PHE A 67 15.90 -12.90 0.94
CA PHE A 67 14.60 -12.26 1.04
C PHE A 67 13.63 -13.11 1.83
N GLU A 68 12.45 -12.57 2.11
CA GLU A 68 11.36 -13.32 2.72
C GLU A 68 10.95 -14.53 1.84
N PRO A 69 10.38 -15.58 2.43
CA PRO A 69 10.26 -16.89 1.76
C PRO A 69 9.56 -16.87 0.40
N ILE A 70 8.44 -16.16 0.25
CA ILE A 70 7.71 -16.11 -1.03
C ILE A 70 8.45 -15.24 -2.04
N ALA A 71 9.05 -14.13 -1.59
CA ALA A 71 9.87 -13.28 -2.45
C ALA A 71 11.09 -14.05 -2.96
N GLN A 72 11.78 -14.81 -2.11
CA GLN A 72 12.92 -15.64 -2.48
C GLN A 72 12.53 -16.75 -3.45
N ALA A 73 11.40 -17.44 -3.20
CA ALA A 73 10.89 -18.46 -4.09
C ALA A 73 10.57 -17.89 -5.49
N LEU A 74 10.00 -16.69 -5.56
CA LEU A 74 9.72 -16.02 -6.82
C LEU A 74 11.00 -15.60 -7.56
N ILE A 75 12.02 -15.09 -6.85
CA ILE A 75 13.33 -14.77 -7.40
C ILE A 75 13.95 -16.03 -8.02
N ASN A 76 14.00 -17.13 -7.27
CA ASN A 76 14.55 -18.40 -7.75
C ASN A 76 13.78 -18.94 -8.97
N PHE A 77 12.46 -18.84 -8.97
CA PHE A 77 11.63 -19.25 -10.10
C PHE A 77 11.91 -18.41 -11.35
N THR A 78 12.00 -17.08 -11.19
CA THR A 78 12.19 -16.17 -12.34
C THR A 78 13.62 -16.16 -12.86
N SER A 79 14.60 -16.54 -12.05
CA SER A 79 16.00 -16.72 -12.46
C SER A 79 16.17 -17.84 -13.51
N SER A 80 15.32 -18.87 -13.48
CA SER A 80 15.33 -19.97 -14.45
C SER A 80 14.68 -19.65 -15.80
N ILE A 81 13.96 -18.51 -15.88
CA ILE A 81 13.22 -18.12 -17.10
C ILE A 81 13.79 -16.79 -17.62
N HIS A 82 13.34 -15.67 -17.06
CA HIS A 82 13.78 -14.33 -17.41
C HIS A 82 13.37 -13.33 -16.31
N TYR A 83 14.24 -12.40 -15.93
CA TYR A 83 14.00 -11.45 -14.85
C TYR A 83 12.72 -10.61 -15.00
N GLN A 84 12.26 -10.36 -16.25
CA GLN A 84 11.04 -9.58 -16.49
C GLN A 84 9.80 -10.25 -15.91
N TRP A 85 9.75 -11.59 -15.82
CA TRP A 85 8.64 -12.31 -15.22
C TRP A 85 8.46 -11.98 -13.73
N PHE A 86 9.53 -11.64 -13.03
CA PHE A 86 9.42 -11.14 -11.66
C PHE A 86 8.55 -9.89 -11.59
N PHE A 87 8.80 -8.91 -12.47
CA PHE A 87 8.02 -7.67 -12.51
C PHE A 87 6.57 -7.89 -12.98
N VAL A 88 6.34 -8.82 -13.90
CA VAL A 88 4.99 -9.21 -14.32
C VAL A 88 4.22 -9.81 -13.15
N ILE A 89 4.77 -10.82 -12.49
CA ILE A 89 4.09 -11.56 -11.42
C ILE A 89 3.86 -10.64 -10.20
N THR A 90 4.87 -9.88 -9.79
CA THR A 90 4.72 -8.94 -8.66
C THR A 90 3.69 -7.87 -8.95
N THR A 91 3.63 -7.34 -10.17
CA THR A 91 2.59 -6.39 -10.58
C THR A 91 1.19 -7.00 -10.48
N VAL A 92 1.00 -8.22 -10.98
CA VAL A 92 -0.30 -8.92 -10.89
C VAL A 92 -0.70 -9.12 -9.43
N ILE A 93 0.24 -9.61 -8.59
CA ILE A 93 -0.01 -9.83 -7.15
C ILE A 93 -0.36 -8.50 -6.43
N THR A 94 0.20 -7.38 -6.86
CA THR A 94 -0.11 -6.04 -6.29
C THR A 94 -1.47 -5.53 -6.73
N ILE A 95 -1.76 -5.57 -8.03
CA ILE A 95 -2.93 -4.88 -8.62
C ILE A 95 -4.22 -5.70 -8.46
N VAL A 96 -4.15 -7.03 -8.46
CA VAL A 96 -5.34 -7.88 -8.33
C VAL A 96 -6.07 -7.68 -6.99
N PRO A 97 -5.43 -7.60 -5.82
CA PRO A 97 -6.11 -7.27 -4.56
C PRO A 97 -6.79 -5.91 -4.61
N VAL A 98 -6.15 -4.89 -5.17
CA VAL A 98 -6.74 -3.54 -5.34
C VAL A 98 -7.99 -3.60 -6.22
N TYR A 99 -7.93 -4.35 -7.33
CA TYR A 99 -9.08 -4.59 -8.18
C TYR A 99 -10.22 -5.27 -7.44
N ILE A 100 -9.93 -6.35 -6.69
CA ILE A 100 -10.95 -7.11 -5.94
C ILE A 100 -11.60 -6.18 -4.90
N VAL A 101 -10.79 -5.43 -4.15
CA VAL A 101 -11.29 -4.50 -3.13
C VAL A 101 -12.15 -3.41 -3.78
N SER A 102 -11.68 -2.79 -4.84
CA SER A 102 -12.42 -1.75 -5.56
C SER A 102 -13.73 -2.27 -6.14
N LYS A 103 -13.70 -3.43 -6.80
CA LYS A 103 -14.86 -4.01 -7.48
C LYS A 103 -15.92 -4.53 -6.51
N ARG A 104 -15.50 -5.20 -5.44
CA ARG A 104 -16.40 -5.97 -4.57
C ARG A 104 -16.90 -5.19 -3.37
N TYR A 105 -16.07 -4.27 -2.85
CA TYR A 105 -16.34 -3.62 -1.57
C TYR A 105 -16.53 -2.09 -1.68
N SER A 106 -16.27 -1.49 -2.84
CA SER A 106 -16.47 -0.07 -3.04
C SER A 106 -17.83 0.25 -3.66
N ILE A 107 -18.43 1.38 -3.23
CA ILE A 107 -19.65 1.94 -3.83
C ILE A 107 -19.34 2.51 -5.23
N MET A 108 -18.13 3.02 -5.44
CA MET A 108 -17.66 3.61 -6.70
C MET A 108 -16.37 2.92 -7.17
N PRO A 109 -16.44 1.72 -7.76
CA PRO A 109 -15.28 0.88 -8.04
C PRO A 109 -14.21 1.56 -8.88
N ILE A 110 -14.60 2.25 -9.95
CA ILE A 110 -13.65 2.94 -10.84
C ILE A 110 -12.95 4.07 -10.09
N LEU A 111 -13.71 4.89 -9.34
CA LEU A 111 -13.14 5.99 -8.57
C LEU A 111 -12.15 5.48 -7.51
N SER A 112 -12.49 4.41 -6.80
CA SER A 112 -11.60 3.82 -5.80
C SER A 112 -10.29 3.31 -6.40
N PHE A 113 -10.37 2.66 -7.56
CA PHE A 113 -9.18 2.21 -8.27
C PHE A 113 -8.36 3.40 -8.80
N MET A 114 -9.04 4.45 -9.30
CA MET A 114 -8.38 5.68 -9.76
C MET A 114 -7.68 6.42 -8.61
N ILE A 115 -8.25 6.46 -7.41
CA ILE A 115 -7.59 7.04 -6.23
C ILE A 115 -6.29 6.30 -5.94
N TYR A 116 -6.30 4.96 -5.99
CA TYR A 116 -5.07 4.17 -5.83
C TYR A 116 -4.00 4.56 -6.87
N MET A 117 -4.41 4.76 -8.12
CA MET A 117 -3.50 5.15 -9.22
C MET A 117 -2.99 6.58 -9.12
N LEU A 118 -3.83 7.51 -8.65
CA LEU A 118 -3.50 8.94 -8.61
C LEU A 118 -2.69 9.32 -7.36
N VAL A 119 -2.73 8.52 -6.31
CA VAL A 119 -1.90 8.75 -5.13
C VAL A 119 -0.49 8.22 -5.39
N PRO A 120 0.53 9.09 -5.52
CA PRO A 120 1.88 8.70 -5.89
C PRO A 120 2.47 7.61 -5.01
N MET A 121 2.20 7.67 -3.71
CA MET A 121 2.67 6.68 -2.73
C MET A 121 2.16 5.26 -2.99
N PHE A 122 1.01 5.09 -3.64
CA PHE A 122 0.51 3.75 -3.97
C PHE A 122 1.03 3.27 -5.32
N PHE A 123 0.99 4.15 -6.32
CA PHE A 123 1.33 3.78 -7.69
C PHE A 123 2.84 3.87 -7.96
N LEU A 124 3.47 5.01 -7.65
CA LEU A 124 4.90 5.21 -7.92
C LEU A 124 5.77 4.42 -6.95
N ASP A 125 5.41 4.39 -5.66
CA ASP A 125 6.11 3.54 -4.69
C ASP A 125 5.96 2.06 -5.03
N GLY A 126 4.84 1.67 -5.65
CA GLY A 126 4.64 0.32 -6.19
C GLY A 126 5.68 -0.09 -7.22
N MET A 127 6.29 0.87 -7.91
CA MET A 127 7.40 0.63 -8.81
C MET A 127 8.76 0.63 -8.12
N SER A 128 8.88 1.31 -6.98
CA SER A 128 10.13 1.51 -6.25
C SER A 128 10.32 0.51 -5.11
N THR A 129 9.29 0.30 -4.28
CA THR A 129 9.33 -0.57 -3.09
C THR A 129 8.45 -1.81 -3.31
N ILE A 130 8.89 -2.71 -4.18
CA ILE A 130 8.07 -3.81 -4.73
C ILE A 130 7.44 -4.68 -3.63
N ARG A 131 8.21 -5.09 -2.61
CA ARG A 131 7.71 -5.98 -1.55
C ARG A 131 6.64 -5.32 -0.68
N ASN A 132 6.85 -4.04 -0.31
CA ASN A 132 5.87 -3.26 0.44
C ASN A 132 4.56 -3.10 -0.33
N SER A 133 4.68 -2.84 -1.63
CA SER A 133 3.54 -2.61 -2.52
C SER A 133 2.68 -3.84 -2.73
N ILE A 134 3.24 -5.04 -2.53
CA ILE A 134 2.48 -6.28 -2.46
C ILE A 134 1.81 -6.42 -1.09
N ALA A 135 2.55 -6.14 -0.03
CA ALA A 135 2.08 -6.38 1.33
C ALA A 135 0.84 -5.56 1.69
N TYR A 136 0.82 -4.27 1.37
CA TYR A 136 -0.29 -3.37 1.75
C TYR A 136 -1.63 -3.73 1.11
N PRO A 137 -1.76 -3.95 -0.21
CA PRO A 137 -3.01 -4.37 -0.81
C PRO A 137 -3.50 -5.74 -0.32
N MET A 138 -2.58 -6.65 0.00
CA MET A 138 -2.92 -7.96 0.55
C MET A 138 -3.53 -7.84 1.96
N ILE A 139 -2.96 -7.00 2.85
CA ILE A 139 -3.52 -6.73 4.17
C ILE A 139 -4.88 -6.02 4.04
N LEU A 140 -5.01 -5.06 3.12
CA LEU A 140 -6.29 -4.41 2.85
C LEU A 140 -7.35 -5.43 2.40
N LEU A 141 -6.99 -6.34 1.49
CA LEU A 141 -7.90 -7.41 1.05
C LEU A 141 -8.28 -8.34 2.22
N ALA A 142 -7.32 -8.75 3.06
CA ALA A 142 -7.58 -9.54 4.25
C ALA A 142 -8.56 -8.84 5.20
N PHE A 143 -8.35 -7.55 5.47
CA PHE A 143 -9.22 -6.74 6.31
C PHE A 143 -10.64 -6.66 5.74
N MET A 144 -10.79 -6.43 4.43
CA MET A 144 -12.10 -6.37 3.77
C MET A 144 -12.83 -7.72 3.79
N ILE A 145 -12.11 -8.84 3.65
CA ILE A 145 -12.68 -10.19 3.80
C ILE A 145 -13.20 -10.39 5.24
N LEU A 146 -12.41 -10.05 6.25
CA LEU A 146 -12.82 -10.13 7.66
C LEU A 146 -14.03 -9.25 7.95
N LEU A 147 -14.11 -8.09 7.33
CA LEU A 147 -15.18 -7.12 7.56
C LEU A 147 -16.49 -7.53 6.88
N ARG A 148 -16.45 -8.02 5.65
CA ARG A 148 -17.62 -8.15 4.77
C ARG A 148 -18.01 -9.58 4.41
N GLU A 149 -17.08 -10.56 4.47
CA GLU A 149 -17.36 -11.90 4.01
C GLU A 149 -17.83 -12.81 5.15
N ARG A 150 -18.64 -13.81 4.79
CA ARG A 150 -19.04 -14.89 5.72
C ARG A 150 -17.88 -15.83 5.99
N LYS A 151 -17.11 -16.19 4.93
CA LYS A 151 -15.96 -17.12 4.99
C LYS A 151 -14.69 -16.37 5.39
N LYS A 152 -14.63 -15.93 6.65
CA LYS A 152 -13.53 -15.11 7.18
C LYS A 152 -12.16 -15.78 7.11
N TYR A 153 -12.11 -17.12 7.11
CA TYR A 153 -10.87 -17.89 6.97
C TYR A 153 -10.11 -17.60 5.65
N LEU A 154 -10.82 -17.15 4.61
CA LEU A 154 -10.18 -16.77 3.35
C LEU A 154 -9.22 -15.58 3.50
N SER A 155 -9.30 -14.81 4.58
CA SER A 155 -8.35 -13.73 4.87
C SER A 155 -6.94 -14.24 5.18
N VAL A 156 -6.80 -15.50 5.55
CA VAL A 156 -5.50 -16.12 5.84
C VAL A 156 -4.60 -16.15 4.61
N ILE A 157 -5.17 -16.35 3.41
CA ILE A 157 -4.40 -16.41 2.16
C ILE A 157 -3.65 -15.09 1.89
N PRO A 158 -4.32 -13.94 1.79
CA PRO A 158 -3.60 -12.68 1.57
C PRO A 158 -2.68 -12.30 2.73
N VAL A 159 -2.97 -12.71 3.98
CA VAL A 159 -2.04 -12.52 5.10
C VAL A 159 -0.75 -13.30 4.90
N ILE A 160 -0.82 -14.57 4.54
CA ILE A 160 0.35 -15.42 4.29
C ILE A 160 1.18 -14.83 3.13
N ILE A 161 0.52 -14.40 2.04
CA ILE A 161 1.21 -13.78 0.91
C ILE A 161 1.92 -12.50 1.36
N SER A 162 1.23 -11.64 2.12
CA SER A 162 1.81 -10.39 2.63
C SER A 162 3.08 -10.62 3.46
N LEU A 163 3.01 -11.51 4.45
CA LEU A 163 4.15 -11.86 5.31
C LEU A 163 5.29 -12.54 4.54
N GLY A 164 4.95 -13.36 3.55
CA GLY A 164 5.94 -14.04 2.73
C GLY A 164 6.67 -13.13 1.74
N PHE A 165 6.15 -11.93 1.47
CA PHE A 165 6.83 -10.90 0.68
C PHE A 165 7.55 -9.87 1.54
N HIS A 166 7.03 -9.53 2.72
CA HIS A 166 7.63 -8.47 3.51
C HIS A 166 7.37 -8.62 5.01
N ASN A 167 8.45 -8.72 5.79
CA ASN A 167 8.37 -8.95 7.23
C ASN A 167 7.65 -7.82 7.99
N SER A 168 7.74 -6.56 7.55
CA SER A 168 7.03 -5.45 8.21
C SER A 168 5.51 -5.59 8.14
N ALA A 169 4.97 -6.46 7.27
CA ALA A 169 3.55 -6.78 7.25
C ALA A 169 3.04 -7.36 8.58
N ILE A 170 3.93 -7.84 9.45
CA ILE A 170 3.57 -8.29 10.80
C ILE A 170 2.93 -7.15 11.63
N ILE A 171 3.39 -5.92 11.44
CA ILE A 171 2.82 -4.72 12.08
C ILE A 171 1.37 -4.52 11.63
N ALA A 172 1.12 -4.76 10.34
CA ALA A 172 -0.22 -4.62 9.77
C ALA A 172 -1.20 -5.68 10.28
N LEU A 173 -0.73 -6.79 10.87
CA LEU A 173 -1.62 -7.76 11.55
C LEU A 173 -2.35 -7.14 12.72
N ALA A 174 -1.80 -6.12 13.37
CA ALA A 174 -2.48 -5.38 14.44
C ALA A 174 -3.76 -4.67 13.94
N ILE A 175 -3.88 -4.44 12.64
CA ILE A 175 -5.06 -3.82 12.02
C ILE A 175 -6.23 -4.82 11.91
N LEU A 176 -5.94 -6.09 11.68
CA LEU A 176 -6.97 -7.10 11.37
C LEU A 176 -8.02 -7.29 12.49
N PRO A 177 -7.66 -7.29 13.80
CA PRO A 177 -8.64 -7.36 14.88
C PRO A 177 -9.66 -6.23 14.88
N LEU A 178 -9.32 -5.06 14.32
CA LEU A 178 -10.24 -3.92 14.24
C LEU A 178 -11.49 -4.23 13.39
N ALA A 179 -11.41 -5.22 12.49
CA ALA A 179 -12.57 -5.69 11.73
C ALA A 179 -13.71 -6.22 12.63
N PHE A 180 -13.40 -6.69 13.84
CA PHE A 180 -14.36 -7.26 14.77
C PHE A 180 -14.86 -6.28 15.83
N ILE A 181 -14.22 -5.11 15.95
CA ILE A 181 -14.52 -4.13 16.99
C ILE A 181 -15.42 -3.03 16.42
N THR A 182 -16.47 -2.68 17.14
CA THR A 182 -17.35 -1.55 16.78
C THR A 182 -16.92 -0.30 17.55
N PHE A 183 -16.68 0.78 16.83
CA PHE A 183 -16.24 2.03 17.42
C PHE A 183 -17.37 3.08 17.42
N LYS A 184 -17.61 3.69 18.58
CA LYS A 184 -18.47 4.87 18.70
C LYS A 184 -17.70 6.11 18.21
N ARG A 185 -18.43 7.12 17.71
CA ARG A 185 -17.83 8.38 17.24
C ARG A 185 -16.89 9.01 18.28
N ARG A 186 -17.33 9.07 19.55
CA ARG A 186 -16.51 9.65 20.64
C ARG A 186 -15.22 8.88 20.87
N THR A 187 -15.27 7.55 20.84
CA THR A 187 -14.10 6.68 21.00
C THR A 187 -13.12 6.86 19.84
N ALA A 188 -13.62 6.86 18.59
CA ALA A 188 -12.78 7.08 17.43
C ALA A 188 -12.13 8.47 17.43
N PHE A 189 -12.85 9.51 17.87
CA PHE A 189 -12.32 10.86 18.02
C PHE A 189 -11.23 10.93 19.10
N PHE A 190 -11.45 10.32 20.25
CA PHE A 190 -10.45 10.25 21.33
C PHE A 190 -9.16 9.59 20.83
N PHE A 191 -9.26 8.43 20.19
CA PHE A 191 -8.08 7.75 19.63
C PHE A 191 -7.38 8.57 18.55
N TRP A 192 -8.12 9.32 17.71
CA TRP A 192 -7.51 10.22 16.76
C TRP A 192 -6.71 11.34 17.45
N VAL A 193 -7.26 11.98 18.49
CA VAL A 193 -6.55 13.03 19.24
C VAL A 193 -5.30 12.45 19.90
N VAL A 194 -5.41 11.27 20.51
CA VAL A 194 -4.25 10.58 21.11
C VAL A 194 -3.19 10.25 20.07
N SER A 195 -3.58 9.69 18.92
CA SER A 195 -2.64 9.38 17.83
C SER A 195 -1.96 10.64 17.28
N PHE A 196 -2.72 11.74 17.17
CA PHE A 196 -2.20 13.03 16.74
C PHE A 196 -1.13 13.56 17.73
N ILE A 197 -1.40 13.51 19.03
CA ILE A 197 -0.44 13.94 20.07
C ILE A 197 0.80 13.05 20.04
N ILE A 198 0.62 11.72 19.95
CA ILE A 198 1.71 10.75 19.90
C ILE A 198 2.60 10.99 18.69
N SER A 199 2.00 11.23 17.51
CA SER A 199 2.77 11.49 16.27
C SER A 199 3.60 12.79 16.34
N GLN A 200 3.16 13.80 17.14
CA GLN A 200 3.94 15.03 17.36
C GLN A 200 5.05 14.85 18.39
N ALA A 201 4.88 13.93 19.32
CA ALA A 201 5.83 13.73 20.40
C ALA A 201 7.09 12.94 20.01
N HIS A 202 7.21 12.51 18.72
CA HIS A 202 8.33 11.68 18.24
C HIS A 202 8.68 10.53 19.21
N ILE A 203 7.64 9.86 19.73
CA ILE A 203 7.79 8.82 20.77
C ILE A 203 8.71 7.70 20.33
N VAL A 204 8.81 7.43 19.02
CA VAL A 204 9.73 6.43 18.49
C VAL A 204 11.18 6.77 18.83
N THR A 205 11.57 8.05 18.82
CA THR A 205 12.92 8.49 19.20
C THR A 205 13.16 8.41 20.70
N LEU A 206 12.10 8.59 21.52
CA LEU A 206 12.17 8.40 22.96
C LEU A 206 12.29 6.91 23.35
N LEU A 207 11.61 6.03 22.61
CA LEU A 207 11.64 4.58 22.83
C LEU A 207 12.97 3.95 22.36
N GLU A 208 13.66 4.56 21.41
CA GLU A 208 14.96 4.08 20.92
C GLU A 208 15.98 3.93 22.05
N ASN A 209 15.98 4.88 23.00
CA ASN A 209 16.90 4.87 24.16
C ASN A 209 16.58 3.77 25.21
N TYR A 210 15.41 3.13 25.12
CA TYR A 210 14.94 2.15 26.09
C TYR A 210 14.69 0.74 25.54
N LEU A 211 14.67 0.57 24.20
CA LEU A 211 14.32 -0.69 23.58
C LEU A 211 15.41 -1.09 22.57
N ASP A 212 16.32 -1.93 23.04
CA ASP A 212 17.37 -2.57 22.23
C ASP A 212 16.79 -3.65 21.29
N LEU A 213 15.68 -3.33 20.63
CA LEU A 213 15.04 -4.24 19.69
C LEU A 213 15.48 -3.92 18.26
N PRO A 214 16.07 -4.90 17.53
CA PRO A 214 16.67 -4.68 16.20
C PRO A 214 15.68 -4.15 15.14
N TYR A 215 14.37 -4.30 15.38
CA TYR A 215 13.33 -3.73 14.49
C TYR A 215 13.03 -2.25 14.79
N ILE A 216 13.11 -1.85 16.05
CA ILE A 216 12.87 -0.46 16.48
C ILE A 216 14.10 0.38 16.14
N SER A 217 15.32 -0.13 16.38
CA SER A 217 16.56 0.57 16.01
C SER A 217 16.65 0.84 14.50
N ARG A 218 16.17 -0.07 13.65
CA ARG A 218 16.13 0.13 12.20
C ARG A 218 15.10 1.19 11.78
N ALA A 219 13.89 1.17 12.38
CA ALA A 219 12.87 2.19 12.12
C ALA A 219 13.32 3.56 12.62
N ALA A 220 13.92 3.65 13.79
CA ALA A 220 14.46 4.87 14.34
C ALA A 220 15.65 5.39 13.50
N TRP A 221 16.55 4.50 13.03
CA TRP A 221 17.61 4.89 12.11
C TRP A 221 17.08 5.55 10.83
N TYR A 222 16.01 5.00 10.23
CA TYR A 222 15.36 5.61 9.07
C TYR A 222 14.76 6.98 9.40
N LEU A 223 14.11 7.14 10.56
CA LEU A 223 13.52 8.40 10.99
C LEU A 223 14.56 9.48 11.30
N LEU A 224 15.71 9.09 11.87
CA LEU A 224 16.76 10.03 12.25
C LEU A 224 17.70 10.41 11.10
N ASN A 225 17.93 9.50 10.14
CA ASN A 225 18.90 9.69 9.06
C ASN A 225 18.29 10.03 7.70
N THR A 226 16.96 10.03 7.57
CA THR A 226 16.33 10.59 6.37
C THR A 226 16.27 12.11 6.52
N PRO A 227 16.90 12.87 5.60
CA PRO A 227 16.74 14.34 5.58
C PRO A 227 15.24 14.66 5.49
N ASP A 228 14.81 15.72 6.17
CA ASP A 228 13.42 16.18 6.30
C ASP A 228 12.52 15.76 5.14
N ASN A 229 11.85 14.62 5.31
CA ASN A 229 11.03 14.06 4.27
C ASN A 229 9.72 14.84 4.18
N HIS A 230 9.73 15.91 3.36
CA HIS A 230 8.51 16.67 3.03
C HIS A 230 7.36 15.74 2.57
N SER A 231 7.67 14.57 2.00
CA SER A 231 6.67 13.59 1.58
C SER A 231 5.90 12.97 2.76
N GLY A 232 6.57 12.63 3.84
CA GLY A 232 5.94 12.09 5.04
C GLY A 232 4.99 13.10 5.70
N ARG A 233 5.44 14.33 5.83
CA ARG A 233 4.64 15.42 6.40
C ARG A 233 3.38 15.70 5.58
N THR A 234 3.48 15.65 4.26
CA THR A 234 2.33 15.80 3.36
C THR A 234 1.31 14.68 3.55
N LEU A 235 1.76 13.43 3.62
CA LEU A 235 0.85 12.30 3.88
C LEU A 235 0.16 12.43 5.24
N TRP A 236 0.90 12.79 6.28
CA TRP A 236 0.36 13.00 7.61
C TRP A 236 -0.75 14.07 7.60
N ILE A 237 -0.54 15.20 6.90
CA ILE A 237 -1.58 16.25 6.73
C ILE A 237 -2.80 15.68 6.02
N VAL A 238 -2.61 14.97 4.90
CA VAL A 238 -3.71 14.38 4.11
C VAL A 238 -4.52 13.39 4.95
N VAL A 239 -3.88 12.51 5.70
CA VAL A 239 -4.56 11.54 6.57
C VAL A 239 -5.39 12.25 7.65
N ASN A 240 -4.86 13.31 8.26
CA ASN A 240 -5.59 14.08 9.28
C ASN A 240 -6.79 14.83 8.67
N ILE A 241 -6.66 15.40 7.47
CA ILE A 241 -7.79 15.98 6.74
C ILE A 241 -8.87 14.93 6.45
N ILE A 242 -8.48 13.74 5.99
CA ILE A 242 -9.40 12.62 5.75
C ILE A 242 -10.13 12.25 7.04
N ASN A 243 -9.46 12.19 8.19
CA ASN A 243 -10.09 11.93 9.48
C ASN A 243 -11.14 13.00 9.82
N LEU A 244 -10.81 14.29 9.69
CA LEU A 244 -11.74 15.40 9.93
C LEU A 244 -12.99 15.32 9.04
N VAL A 245 -12.80 15.08 7.75
CA VAL A 245 -13.89 14.91 6.79
C VAL A 245 -14.79 13.73 7.19
N ASN A 246 -14.21 12.59 7.57
CA ASN A 246 -14.96 11.42 8.00
C ASN A 246 -15.71 11.68 9.33
N PHE A 247 -15.14 12.42 10.27
CA PHE A 247 -15.84 12.83 11.49
C PHE A 247 -17.01 13.79 11.20
N TYR A 248 -16.83 14.71 10.25
CA TYR A 248 -17.88 15.61 9.84
C TYR A 248 -19.07 14.84 9.24
N TYR A 249 -18.80 13.92 8.33
CA TYR A 249 -19.82 13.12 7.63
C TYR A 249 -20.20 11.81 8.37
N TRP A 250 -19.78 11.60 9.61
CA TRP A 250 -19.95 10.35 10.36
C TRP A 250 -21.36 9.77 10.29
N ASN A 251 -22.39 10.57 10.59
CA ASN A 251 -23.77 10.10 10.63
C ASN A 251 -24.28 9.71 9.22
N LYS A 252 -23.90 10.47 8.19
CA LYS A 252 -24.25 10.20 6.81
C LYS A 252 -23.60 8.91 6.29
N LEU A 253 -22.33 8.71 6.60
CA LEU A 253 -21.59 7.52 6.23
C LEU A 253 -22.11 6.28 6.96
N LYS A 254 -22.44 6.42 8.25
CA LYS A 254 -23.04 5.34 9.05
C LYS A 254 -24.41 4.93 8.51
N ALA A 255 -25.22 5.88 8.07
CA ALA A 255 -26.52 5.60 7.45
C ALA A 255 -26.38 4.80 6.13
N GLN A 256 -25.25 4.88 5.45
CA GLN A 256 -24.93 4.07 4.27
C GLN A 256 -24.26 2.72 4.60
N ASN A 257 -24.35 2.25 5.84
CA ASN A 257 -23.67 1.02 6.33
C ASN A 257 -22.16 1.02 6.15
N ILE A 258 -21.53 2.20 6.11
CA ILE A 258 -20.07 2.32 6.05
C ILE A 258 -19.53 2.20 7.48
N GLU A 259 -18.60 1.30 7.68
CA GLU A 259 -17.93 1.02 8.95
C GLU A 259 -16.88 2.09 9.30
N VAL A 260 -17.34 3.36 9.33
CA VAL A 260 -16.49 4.56 9.48
C VAL A 260 -15.50 4.44 10.63
N GLY A 261 -15.98 3.97 11.79
CA GLY A 261 -15.13 3.85 12.99
C GLY A 261 -13.96 2.90 12.80
N LYS A 262 -14.15 1.80 12.07
CA LYS A 262 -13.09 0.81 11.81
C LYS A 262 -12.03 1.38 10.88
N PHE A 263 -12.43 2.04 9.80
CA PHE A 263 -11.50 2.67 8.87
C PHE A 263 -10.72 3.80 9.52
N LEU A 264 -11.37 4.64 10.35
CA LEU A 264 -10.68 5.69 11.08
C LEU A 264 -9.65 5.15 12.06
N MET A 265 -9.93 4.01 12.72
CA MET A 265 -8.93 3.37 13.58
C MET A 265 -7.72 2.85 12.82
N VAL A 266 -7.91 2.33 11.60
CA VAL A 266 -6.80 1.94 10.72
C VAL A 266 -5.93 3.14 10.36
N TYR A 267 -6.55 4.28 9.98
CA TYR A 267 -5.82 5.52 9.72
C TYR A 267 -5.07 6.03 10.94
N ASN A 268 -5.70 5.98 12.13
CA ASN A 268 -5.10 6.46 13.37
C ASN A 268 -3.87 5.63 13.77
N LEU A 269 -3.92 4.30 13.59
CA LEU A 269 -2.75 3.45 13.80
C LEU A 269 -1.62 3.80 12.82
N GLY A 270 -1.95 4.08 11.55
CA GLY A 270 -0.97 4.56 10.59
C GLY A 270 -0.30 5.86 11.02
N CYS A 271 -1.05 6.81 11.61
CA CYS A 271 -0.50 8.07 12.11
C CYS A 271 0.46 7.92 13.30
N ILE A 272 0.27 6.88 14.14
CA ILE A 272 1.19 6.61 15.26
C ILE A 272 2.53 6.08 14.77
N LEU A 273 2.52 5.32 13.68
CA LEU A 273 3.72 4.68 13.11
C LEU A 273 4.53 5.63 12.21
N TYR A 274 4.02 6.82 11.96
CA TYR A 274 4.65 7.88 11.17
C TYR A 274 5.35 8.88 12.09
#